data_8f4cdf064c0c0a9f9a9d9b0d69a2245a
#
_entry.id   8f4cdf064c0c0a9f9a9d9b0d69a2245a
#
_cell.length_a   1.000
_cell.length_b   1.000
_cell.length_c   1.000
_cell.angle_alpha   90.00
_cell.angle_beta   90.00
_cell.angle_gamma   90.00
#
_symmetry.space_group_name_H-M   'P 1'
#
loop_
_entity.id
_entity.type
_entity.pdbx_description
1 polymer ?
#
loop_
_entity_poly.entity_id
_entity_poly.type
_entity_poly.pdbx_seq_one_letter_code
_entity_poly.pdbx_strand_id
1 'polypeptide(L)'
;GQVNKQNGYLDEAIENFRGIIEGNDAETRRRGFDFSQDYRLLNALGQTIYERAKQERGSARKSTRDGYLRDALAYFEQSLTLDPENTVAHYNLSLIYRQLGQGDLGKKHLELYRIYKPDDNARDRAVALARRKDPAANHAAEAVVIYDLHRDGAYEAESSVRKIQVFELKPTEGLAHNFSESKSLQGN
;
A
#
# COMPACT_ATOMS: atom_id res chain seq x y z
N GLY A 1 8.05 2.24 17.57
CA GLY A 1 6.63 2.64 17.41
C GLY A 1 5.79 1.50 16.86
N GLN A 2 6.06 1.00 15.63
CA GLN A 2 5.21 -0.01 14.99
C GLN A 2 5.10 -1.33 15.77
N VAL A 3 6.19 -1.84 16.31
CA VAL A 3 6.18 -3.07 17.14
C VAL A 3 5.30 -2.88 18.37
N ASN A 4 5.42 -1.76 19.07
CA ASN A 4 4.59 -1.45 20.23
C ASN A 4 3.11 -1.34 19.86
N LYS A 5 2.80 -0.70 18.71
CA LYS A 5 1.44 -0.65 18.17
C LYS A 5 0.87 -2.04 17.93
N GLN A 6 1.62 -2.93 17.28
CA GLN A 6 1.21 -4.31 17.00
C GLN A 6 0.96 -5.12 18.27
N ASN A 7 1.75 -4.88 19.32
CA ASN A 7 1.62 -5.52 20.63
C ASN A 7 0.51 -4.88 21.51
N GLY A 8 -0.14 -3.82 21.04
CA GLY A 8 -1.20 -3.13 21.78
C GLY A 8 -0.70 -2.08 22.79
N TYR A 9 0.60 -1.85 22.87
CA TYR A 9 1.21 -0.79 23.71
C TYR A 9 1.09 0.56 23.01
N LEU A 10 -0.15 1.10 22.96
CA LEU A 10 -0.45 2.27 22.12
C LEU A 10 0.17 3.54 22.67
N ASP A 11 0.21 3.73 24.00
CA ASP A 11 0.76 4.94 24.59
C ASP A 11 2.27 5.03 24.33
N GLU A 12 3.03 3.94 24.50
CA GLU A 12 4.45 3.88 24.17
C GLU A 12 4.69 4.00 22.65
N ALA A 13 3.79 3.50 21.84
CA ALA A 13 3.88 3.67 20.40
C ALA A 13 3.73 5.13 19.98
N ILE A 14 2.78 5.86 20.60
CA ILE A 14 2.54 7.29 20.38
C ILE A 14 3.78 8.10 20.79
N GLU A 15 4.35 7.83 21.97
CA GLU A 15 5.56 8.51 22.43
C GLU A 15 6.74 8.29 21.48
N ASN A 16 6.95 7.05 21.05
CA ASN A 16 8.03 6.72 20.10
C ASN A 16 7.85 7.43 18.75
N PHE A 17 6.62 7.50 18.21
CA PHE A 17 6.39 8.22 16.96
C PHE A 17 6.57 9.74 17.12
N ARG A 18 6.09 10.32 18.22
CA ARG A 18 6.28 11.75 18.52
C ARG A 18 7.76 12.08 18.64
N GLY A 19 8.54 11.30 19.39
CA GLY A 19 9.96 11.52 19.56
C GLY A 19 10.74 11.52 18.24
N ILE A 20 10.34 10.70 17.27
CA ILE A 20 10.93 10.69 15.91
C ILE A 20 10.55 11.95 15.14
N ILE A 21 9.26 12.34 15.16
CA ILE A 21 8.76 13.52 14.43
C ILE A 21 9.38 14.82 14.98
N GLU A 22 9.50 14.92 16.29
CA GLU A 22 10.09 16.08 16.97
C GLU A 22 11.61 16.18 16.79
N GLY A 23 12.24 15.16 16.21
CA GLY A 23 13.67 15.17 15.90
C GLY A 23 14.54 15.26 17.15
N ASN A 24 14.11 14.65 18.26
CA ASN A 24 14.83 14.72 19.53
C ASN A 24 16.15 13.95 19.52
N ASP A 25 16.39 13.12 18.49
CA ASP A 25 17.63 12.39 18.31
C ASP A 25 18.71 13.25 17.62
N ALA A 26 19.88 13.39 18.30
CA ALA A 26 21.00 14.19 17.81
C ALA A 26 21.58 13.62 16.49
N GLU A 27 21.58 12.29 16.33
CA GLU A 27 22.10 11.64 15.12
C GLU A 27 21.22 11.90 13.90
N THR A 28 19.92 11.87 14.07
CA THR A 28 18.93 12.21 13.04
C THR A 28 19.13 13.65 12.55
N ARG A 29 19.30 14.59 13.46
CA ARG A 29 19.60 15.99 13.14
C ARG A 29 20.94 16.16 12.41
N ARG A 30 21.98 15.44 12.88
CA ARG A 30 23.31 15.48 12.27
C ARG A 30 23.29 14.98 10.82
N ARG A 31 22.42 14.02 10.51
CA ARG A 31 22.26 13.45 9.16
C ARG A 31 21.30 14.27 8.28
N GLY A 32 20.68 15.31 8.81
CA GLY A 32 19.73 16.16 8.10
C GLY A 32 18.37 15.49 7.80
N PHE A 33 18.00 14.46 8.55
CA PHE A 33 16.69 13.86 8.43
C PHE A 33 15.64 14.70 9.19
N ASP A 34 14.60 15.11 8.48
CA ASP A 34 13.43 15.77 9.04
C ASP A 34 12.19 14.87 8.85
N PHE A 35 11.87 14.11 9.88
CA PHE A 35 10.70 13.21 9.86
C PHE A 35 9.37 13.93 10.06
N SER A 36 9.37 15.23 10.39
CA SER A 36 8.14 16.02 10.42
C SER A 36 7.52 16.20 9.03
N GLN A 37 8.32 15.99 7.98
CA GLN A 37 7.91 16.03 6.57
C GLN A 37 7.56 14.63 6.00
N ASP A 38 7.54 13.61 6.83
CA ASP A 38 7.13 12.27 6.41
C ASP A 38 5.64 12.03 6.69
N TYR A 39 4.81 12.23 5.65
CA TYR A 39 3.36 12.00 5.77
C TYR A 39 2.99 10.56 6.17
N ARG A 40 3.85 9.57 5.89
CA ARG A 40 3.61 8.17 6.28
C ARG A 40 3.75 8.00 7.79
N LEU A 41 4.75 8.66 8.36
CA LEU A 41 4.97 8.66 9.81
C LEU A 41 3.85 9.43 10.53
N LEU A 42 3.43 10.57 9.99
CA LEU A 42 2.29 11.34 10.49
C LEU A 42 1.00 10.51 10.48
N ASN A 43 0.74 9.81 9.37
CA ASN A 43 -0.40 8.89 9.27
C ASN A 43 -0.32 7.74 10.29
N ALA A 44 0.86 7.15 10.48
CA ALA A 44 1.05 6.07 11.45
C ALA A 44 0.78 6.54 12.89
N LEU A 45 1.24 7.74 13.24
CA LEU A 45 0.96 8.36 14.53
C LEU A 45 -0.53 8.68 14.68
N GLY A 46 -1.15 9.35 13.70
CA GLY A 46 -2.58 9.65 13.71
C GLY A 46 -3.45 8.41 13.87
N GLN A 47 -3.13 7.35 13.15
CA GLN A 47 -3.83 6.05 13.28
C GLN A 47 -3.66 5.45 14.68
N THR A 48 -2.46 5.51 15.26
CA THR A 48 -2.20 4.96 16.60
C THR A 48 -2.99 5.70 17.66
N ILE A 49 -3.03 7.04 17.58
CA ILE A 49 -3.83 7.90 18.49
C ILE A 49 -5.34 7.60 18.29
N TYR A 50 -5.79 7.43 17.05
CA TYR A 50 -7.18 7.08 16.78
C TYR A 50 -7.54 5.69 17.36
N GLU A 51 -6.66 4.71 17.30
CA GLU A 51 -6.85 3.41 17.95
C GLU A 51 -6.90 3.55 19.47
N ARG A 52 -6.06 4.42 20.05
CA ARG A 52 -6.08 4.72 21.48
C ARG A 52 -7.41 5.37 21.89
N ALA A 53 -7.94 6.30 21.07
CA ALA A 53 -9.25 6.90 21.29
C ALA A 53 -10.38 5.86 21.35
N LYS A 54 -10.33 4.81 20.53
CA LYS A 54 -11.33 3.72 20.51
C LYS A 54 -11.34 2.86 21.79
N GLN A 55 -10.26 2.86 22.56
CA GLN A 55 -10.20 2.19 23.85
C GLN A 55 -10.97 2.95 24.93
N GLU A 56 -11.15 4.27 24.78
CA GLU A 56 -11.88 5.11 25.70
C GLU A 56 -13.41 4.96 25.48
N ARG A 57 -14.00 3.98 26.16
CA ARG A 57 -15.42 3.64 26.00
C ARG A 57 -16.30 4.22 27.12
N GLY A 58 -17.57 4.41 26.79
CA GLY A 58 -18.57 4.93 27.73
C GLY A 58 -18.64 6.44 27.80
N SER A 59 -19.73 6.96 28.39
CA SER A 59 -20.01 8.40 28.49
C SER A 59 -19.04 9.14 29.40
N ALA A 60 -18.61 8.51 30.50
CA ALA A 60 -17.64 9.10 31.44
C ALA A 60 -16.28 9.37 30.81
N ARG A 61 -15.88 8.64 29.76
CA ARG A 61 -14.61 8.79 29.06
C ARG A 61 -14.73 9.58 27.74
N LYS A 62 -15.91 10.15 27.48
CA LYS A 62 -16.15 10.88 26.24
C LYS A 62 -15.16 12.03 26.04
N SER A 63 -14.89 12.83 27.08
CA SER A 63 -13.96 13.96 26.99
C SER A 63 -12.55 13.52 26.62
N THR A 64 -12.05 12.46 27.26
CA THR A 64 -10.72 11.88 26.98
C THR A 64 -10.64 11.35 25.54
N ARG A 65 -11.67 10.60 25.13
CA ARG A 65 -11.77 10.11 23.75
C ARG A 65 -11.76 11.25 22.74
N ASP A 66 -12.57 12.28 22.97
CA ASP A 66 -12.67 13.42 22.07
C ASP A 66 -11.34 14.21 22.02
N GLY A 67 -10.55 14.20 23.11
CA GLY A 67 -9.17 14.71 23.13
C GLY A 67 -8.27 13.94 22.16
N TYR A 68 -8.18 12.63 22.29
CA TYR A 68 -7.40 11.78 21.36
C TYR A 68 -7.88 11.92 19.91
N LEU A 69 -9.19 12.06 19.67
CA LEU A 69 -9.71 12.27 18.31
C LEU A 69 -9.21 13.58 17.70
N ARG A 70 -9.15 14.68 18.48
CA ARG A 70 -8.61 15.96 18.00
C ARG A 70 -7.10 15.89 17.76
N ASP A 71 -6.38 15.19 18.63
CA ASP A 71 -4.95 14.95 18.43
C ASP A 71 -4.69 14.18 17.14
N ALA A 72 -5.42 13.09 16.90
CA ALA A 72 -5.30 12.32 15.68
C ALA A 72 -5.65 13.14 14.43
N LEU A 73 -6.71 13.98 14.52
CA LEU A 73 -7.13 14.87 13.46
C LEU A 73 -5.99 15.79 13.03
N ALA A 74 -5.30 16.42 13.99
CA ALA A 74 -4.20 17.36 13.72
C ALA A 74 -3.07 16.69 12.90
N TYR A 75 -2.69 15.46 13.21
CA TYR A 75 -1.65 14.74 12.46
C TYR A 75 -2.11 14.36 11.05
N PHE A 76 -3.37 13.99 10.84
CA PHE A 76 -3.89 13.75 9.51
C PHE A 76 -4.01 15.03 8.68
N GLU A 77 -4.39 16.16 9.29
CA GLU A 77 -4.40 17.46 8.62
C GLU A 77 -2.98 17.88 8.23
N GLN A 78 -2.00 17.69 9.11
CA GLN A 78 -0.59 17.91 8.78
C GLN A 78 -0.13 17.00 7.63
N SER A 79 -0.55 15.74 7.61
CA SER A 79 -0.28 14.84 6.48
C SER A 79 -0.84 15.38 5.17
N LEU A 80 -2.03 15.98 5.17
CA LEU A 80 -2.63 16.58 3.97
C LEU A 80 -1.94 17.87 3.52
N THR A 81 -1.21 18.58 4.37
CA THR A 81 -0.38 19.70 3.93
C THR A 81 0.80 19.26 3.09
N LEU A 82 1.29 18.03 3.29
CA LEU A 82 2.41 17.42 2.56
C LEU A 82 1.93 16.66 1.32
N ASP A 83 0.81 15.97 1.45
CA ASP A 83 0.21 15.15 0.41
C ASP A 83 -1.32 15.37 0.41
N PRO A 84 -1.82 16.35 -0.37
CA PRO A 84 -3.24 16.69 -0.42
C PRO A 84 -4.15 15.56 -0.94
N GLU A 85 -3.61 14.57 -1.64
CA GLU A 85 -4.33 13.44 -2.19
C GLU A 85 -4.24 12.19 -1.30
N ASN A 86 -3.71 12.33 -0.09
CA ASN A 86 -3.47 11.21 0.81
C ASN A 86 -4.75 10.50 1.22
N THR A 87 -4.96 9.33 0.64
CA THR A 87 -6.17 8.53 0.86
C THR A 87 -6.32 8.04 2.30
N VAL A 88 -5.20 7.74 2.98
CA VAL A 88 -5.20 7.30 4.39
C VAL A 88 -5.67 8.43 5.30
N ALA A 89 -5.17 9.64 5.09
CA ALA A 89 -5.57 10.81 5.85
C ALA A 89 -7.06 11.15 5.62
N HIS A 90 -7.50 11.21 4.36
CA HIS A 90 -8.90 11.49 4.04
C HIS A 90 -9.86 10.48 4.63
N TYR A 91 -9.54 9.19 4.55
CA TYR A 91 -10.39 8.15 5.14
C TYR A 91 -10.52 8.30 6.66
N ASN A 92 -9.40 8.46 7.37
CA ASN A 92 -9.41 8.59 8.83
C ASN A 92 -10.09 9.90 9.28
N LEU A 93 -9.84 11.02 8.60
CA LEU A 93 -10.53 12.29 8.86
C LEU A 93 -12.05 12.14 8.71
N SER A 94 -12.51 11.40 7.70
CA SER A 94 -13.95 11.15 7.52
C SER A 94 -14.58 10.44 8.71
N LEU A 95 -13.86 9.51 9.33
CA LEU A 95 -14.32 8.77 10.51
C LEU A 95 -14.28 9.65 11.76
N ILE A 96 -13.19 10.39 11.96
CA ILE A 96 -12.97 11.23 13.15
C ILE A 96 -13.99 12.37 13.18
N TYR A 97 -14.17 13.11 12.09
CA TYR A 97 -15.14 14.20 12.03
C TYR A 97 -16.57 13.74 12.32
N ARG A 98 -16.95 12.55 11.82
CA ARG A 98 -18.27 11.96 12.15
C ARG A 98 -18.40 11.65 13.64
N GLN A 99 -17.36 11.14 14.29
CA GLN A 99 -17.39 10.86 15.74
C GLN A 99 -17.42 12.14 16.59
N LEU A 100 -16.81 13.22 16.10
CA LEU A 100 -16.86 14.53 16.74
C LEU A 100 -18.16 15.31 16.44
N GLY A 101 -19.13 14.73 15.73
CA GLY A 101 -20.39 15.36 15.37
C GLY A 101 -20.31 16.34 14.18
N GLN A 102 -19.19 16.41 13.49
CA GLN A 102 -18.96 17.28 12.34
C GLN A 102 -19.22 16.53 11.02
N GLY A 103 -20.48 16.09 10.85
CA GLY A 103 -20.86 15.16 9.78
C GLY A 103 -20.57 15.66 8.37
N ASP A 104 -20.69 16.97 8.11
CA ASP A 104 -20.47 17.53 6.77
C ASP A 104 -18.99 17.52 6.37
N LEU A 105 -18.08 17.82 7.31
CA LEU A 105 -16.65 17.64 7.08
C LEU A 105 -16.31 16.17 6.87
N GLY A 106 -16.92 15.28 7.64
CA GLY A 106 -16.77 13.86 7.46
C GLY A 106 -17.19 13.37 6.06
N LYS A 107 -18.30 13.88 5.53
CA LYS A 107 -18.76 13.58 4.16
C LYS A 107 -17.79 14.12 3.10
N LYS A 108 -17.31 15.38 3.26
CA LYS A 108 -16.33 15.98 2.36
C LYS A 108 -15.07 15.12 2.24
N HIS A 109 -14.49 14.71 3.37
CA HIS A 109 -13.29 13.87 3.37
C HIS A 109 -13.55 12.47 2.81
N LEU A 110 -14.73 11.90 3.04
CA LEU A 110 -15.10 10.62 2.44
C LEU A 110 -15.19 10.70 0.91
N GLU A 111 -15.69 11.81 0.38
CA GLU A 111 -15.75 12.03 -1.07
C GLU A 111 -14.34 12.18 -1.67
N LEU A 112 -13.48 12.98 -1.05
CA LEU A 112 -12.08 13.10 -1.47
C LEU A 112 -11.35 11.73 -1.43
N TYR A 113 -11.59 10.93 -0.39
CA TYR A 113 -11.09 9.56 -0.35
C TYR A 113 -11.53 8.74 -1.55
N ARG A 114 -12.80 8.84 -1.96
CA ARG A 114 -13.32 8.09 -3.13
C ARG A 114 -12.71 8.55 -4.45
N ILE A 115 -12.44 9.85 -4.57
CA ILE A 115 -11.80 10.44 -5.76
C ILE A 115 -10.36 9.96 -5.88
N TYR A 116 -9.61 10.00 -4.78
CA TYR A 116 -8.17 9.70 -4.79
C TYR A 116 -7.85 8.22 -4.61
N LYS A 117 -8.81 7.40 -4.16
CA LYS A 117 -8.59 5.98 -4.00
C LYS A 117 -8.32 5.32 -5.36
N PRO A 118 -7.16 4.64 -5.52
CA PRO A 118 -6.86 3.91 -6.75
C PRO A 118 -7.94 2.88 -7.05
N ASP A 119 -8.39 2.83 -8.29
CA ASP A 119 -9.21 1.70 -8.77
C ASP A 119 -8.26 0.55 -9.17
N ASP A 120 -8.02 -0.35 -8.26
CA ASP A 120 -7.14 -1.50 -8.48
C ASP A 120 -7.63 -2.37 -9.65
N ASN A 121 -8.94 -2.49 -9.84
CA ASN A 121 -9.51 -3.25 -10.96
C ASN A 121 -9.23 -2.59 -12.31
N ALA A 122 -9.34 -1.26 -12.41
CA ALA A 122 -9.01 -0.52 -13.63
C ALA A 122 -7.51 -0.61 -13.92
N ARG A 123 -6.67 -0.49 -12.90
CA ARG A 123 -5.22 -0.66 -13.00
C ARG A 123 -4.86 -2.05 -13.49
N ASP A 124 -5.37 -3.10 -12.87
CA ASP A 124 -5.08 -4.49 -13.24
C ASP A 124 -5.55 -4.79 -14.67
N ARG A 125 -6.71 -4.27 -15.06
CA ARG A 125 -7.20 -4.36 -16.43
C ARG A 125 -6.28 -3.64 -17.42
N ALA A 126 -5.82 -2.45 -17.11
CA ALA A 126 -4.89 -1.69 -17.95
C ALA A 126 -3.54 -2.40 -18.09
N VAL A 127 -3.00 -2.94 -17.01
CA VAL A 127 -1.77 -3.74 -17.02
C VAL A 127 -1.95 -5.01 -17.85
N ALA A 128 -3.05 -5.75 -17.67
CA ALA A 128 -3.34 -6.96 -18.45
C ALA A 128 -3.48 -6.64 -19.94
N LEU A 129 -4.12 -5.52 -20.29
CA LEU A 129 -4.26 -5.09 -21.68
C LEU A 129 -2.91 -4.67 -22.29
N ALA A 130 -2.08 -3.95 -21.55
CA ALA A 130 -0.75 -3.55 -21.99
C ALA A 130 0.14 -4.79 -22.23
N ARG A 131 0.13 -5.78 -21.34
CA ARG A 131 0.86 -7.03 -21.49
C ARG A 131 0.43 -7.83 -22.71
N ARG A 132 -0.87 -7.83 -23.05
CA ARG A 132 -1.35 -8.48 -24.28
C ARG A 132 -0.88 -7.78 -25.55
N LYS A 133 -0.69 -6.47 -25.51
CA LYS A 133 -0.23 -5.67 -26.66
C LYS A 133 1.29 -5.75 -26.85
N ASP A 134 2.01 -5.97 -25.77
CA ASP A 134 3.48 -6.05 -25.78
C ASP A 134 3.95 -7.40 -25.20
N PRO A 135 4.21 -8.40 -26.04
CA PRO A 135 4.71 -9.71 -25.61
C PRO A 135 6.05 -9.63 -24.87
N ALA A 136 6.92 -8.68 -25.24
CA ALA A 136 8.21 -8.51 -24.56
C ALA A 136 8.02 -8.02 -23.12
N ALA A 137 7.11 -7.07 -22.88
CA ALA A 137 6.76 -6.60 -21.54
C ALA A 137 6.13 -7.71 -20.70
N ASN A 138 5.30 -8.57 -21.31
CA ASN A 138 4.75 -9.74 -20.63
C ASN A 138 5.85 -10.72 -20.22
N HIS A 139 6.76 -11.04 -21.11
CA HIS A 139 7.88 -11.94 -20.83
C HIS A 139 8.80 -11.38 -19.74
N ALA A 140 9.12 -10.10 -19.78
CA ALA A 140 9.92 -9.44 -18.74
C ALA A 140 9.24 -9.45 -17.36
N ALA A 141 7.91 -9.40 -17.31
CA ALA A 141 7.14 -9.44 -16.05
C ALA A 141 7.04 -10.86 -15.47
N GLU A 142 7.15 -11.89 -16.30
CA GLU A 142 7.11 -13.30 -15.91
C GLU A 142 8.51 -13.87 -15.61
N ALA A 143 9.56 -13.25 -16.14
CA ALA A 143 10.92 -13.68 -15.94
C ALA A 143 11.37 -13.41 -14.48
N VAL A 144 11.56 -14.49 -13.73
CA VAL A 144 12.28 -14.43 -12.46
C VAL A 144 13.77 -14.42 -12.75
N VAL A 145 14.40 -13.27 -12.64
CA VAL A 145 15.86 -13.17 -12.80
C VAL A 145 16.50 -13.53 -11.47
N ILE A 146 17.10 -14.70 -11.40
CA ILE A 146 17.91 -15.14 -10.25
C ILE A 146 19.34 -14.67 -10.53
N TYR A 147 19.79 -13.71 -9.75
CA TYR A 147 21.20 -13.28 -9.78
C TYR A 147 22.00 -14.16 -8.82
N ASP A 148 23.02 -14.81 -9.33
CA ASP A 148 24.01 -15.46 -8.48
C ASP A 148 24.78 -14.38 -7.71
N LEU A 149 24.51 -14.27 -6.41
CA LEU A 149 25.23 -13.37 -5.53
C LEU A 149 26.61 -13.97 -5.19
N HIS A 150 27.58 -13.80 -6.07
CA HIS A 150 28.98 -14.05 -5.72
C HIS A 150 29.47 -12.92 -4.83
N ARG A 151 29.54 -13.16 -3.53
CA ARG A 151 30.27 -12.32 -2.58
C ARG A 151 31.57 -13.04 -2.23
N ASP A 152 32.70 -12.36 -2.41
CA ASP A 152 33.98 -12.85 -1.91
C ASP A 152 33.87 -13.12 -0.41
N GLY A 153 34.12 -14.37 0.01
CA GLY A 153 33.97 -14.79 1.40
C GLY A 153 32.57 -15.24 1.84
N ALA A 154 31.60 -15.35 0.94
CA ALA A 154 30.35 -16.03 1.24
C ALA A 154 30.56 -17.54 1.28
N TYR A 155 29.90 -18.21 2.23
CA TYR A 155 29.93 -19.68 2.34
C TYR A 155 29.52 -20.28 1.00
N GLU A 156 30.42 -21.03 0.38
CA GLU A 156 30.07 -21.89 -0.76
C GLU A 156 29.19 -23.03 -0.22
N ALA A 157 27.86 -22.83 -0.24
CA ALA A 157 26.96 -23.95 -0.13
C ALA A 157 27.22 -24.81 -1.37
N GLU A 158 27.72 -26.04 -1.17
CA GLU A 158 27.85 -27.02 -2.25
C GLU A 158 26.56 -27.03 -3.05
N SER A 159 26.61 -26.44 -4.25
CA SER A 159 25.48 -26.38 -5.15
C SER A 159 25.27 -27.78 -5.73
N SER A 160 24.49 -28.60 -5.03
CA SER A 160 23.81 -29.72 -5.67
C SER A 160 22.71 -29.18 -6.59
N VAL A 161 23.12 -28.42 -7.58
CA VAL A 161 22.24 -28.00 -8.66
C VAL A 161 21.92 -29.26 -9.46
N ARG A 162 20.78 -29.88 -9.15
CA ARG A 162 20.15 -30.80 -10.10
C ARG A 162 19.92 -29.99 -11.36
N LYS A 163 20.65 -30.32 -12.42
CA LYS A 163 20.40 -29.85 -13.79
C LYS A 163 18.94 -30.15 -14.09
N ILE A 164 18.08 -29.13 -14.03
CA ILE A 164 16.74 -29.21 -14.57
C ILE A 164 16.95 -29.31 -16.09
N GLN A 165 16.74 -30.51 -16.65
CA GLN A 165 16.64 -30.66 -18.11
C GLN A 165 15.41 -29.86 -18.53
N VAL A 166 15.65 -28.75 -19.23
CA VAL A 166 14.60 -28.05 -19.96
C VAL A 166 14.15 -28.98 -21.05
N PHE A 167 12.98 -29.60 -20.90
CA PHE A 167 12.32 -30.28 -21.98
C PHE A 167 11.87 -29.25 -23.01
N GLU A 168 12.59 -29.14 -24.10
CA GLU A 168 12.12 -28.46 -25.29
C GLU A 168 10.86 -29.21 -25.80
N LEU A 169 9.70 -28.59 -25.57
CA LEU A 169 8.47 -29.06 -26.23
C LEU A 169 8.62 -28.75 -27.73
N LYS A 170 8.89 -29.80 -28.52
CA LYS A 170 8.80 -29.70 -29.98
C LYS A 170 7.39 -29.23 -30.34
N PRO A 171 7.26 -28.29 -31.29
CA PRO A 171 5.95 -27.93 -31.81
C PRO A 171 5.32 -29.19 -32.45
N THR A 172 4.13 -29.55 -32.02
CA THR A 172 3.33 -30.57 -32.69
C THR A 172 2.91 -30.02 -34.03
N GLU A 173 3.60 -30.45 -35.10
CA GLU A 173 3.09 -30.41 -36.46
C GLU A 173 1.87 -31.32 -36.54
N GLY A 174 0.74 -30.76 -36.82
CA GLY A 174 -0.45 -31.54 -37.16
C GLY A 174 -1.73 -30.98 -36.54
N LEU A 175 -2.30 -30.00 -37.18
CA LEU A 175 -3.76 -29.75 -37.31
C LEU A 175 -3.99 -28.53 -38.23
N ALA A 176 -3.44 -28.62 -39.44
CA ALA A 176 -3.86 -27.79 -40.57
C ALA A 176 -4.52 -28.72 -41.61
N HIS A 177 -5.75 -29.14 -41.36
CA HIS A 177 -6.65 -29.58 -42.38
C HIS A 177 -8.09 -29.50 -41.89
N ASN A 178 -8.89 -28.91 -42.74
CA ASN A 178 -10.34 -28.78 -42.72
C ASN A 178 -10.94 -27.45 -42.22
N PHE A 179 -10.73 -26.42 -43.04
CA PHE A 179 -11.72 -25.36 -43.20
C PHE A 179 -11.67 -24.80 -44.63
N SER A 180 -12.00 -25.63 -45.60
CA SER A 180 -12.42 -25.21 -46.93
C SER A 180 -13.47 -26.24 -47.40
N GLU A 181 -14.72 -25.85 -47.31
CA GLU A 181 -15.85 -26.29 -48.13
C GLU A 181 -17.15 -26.05 -47.36
N SER A 182 -17.77 -24.93 -47.62
CA SER A 182 -19.21 -24.78 -47.73
C SER A 182 -19.57 -23.35 -48.13
N LYS A 183 -19.25 -23.01 -49.37
CA LYS A 183 -19.96 -21.93 -50.10
C LYS A 183 -20.41 -22.56 -51.43
N SER A 184 -21.62 -23.02 -51.47
CA SER A 184 -22.50 -22.99 -52.66
C SER A 184 -23.83 -23.65 -52.31
N LEU A 185 -24.89 -23.11 -52.89
CA LEU A 185 -26.30 -23.49 -52.88
C LEU A 185 -27.09 -22.73 -51.81
N GLN A 186 -27.96 -21.74 -52.11
CA GLN A 186 -28.96 -21.57 -53.15
C GLN A 186 -29.46 -20.14 -53.09
N GLY A 187 -29.98 -19.44 -54.08
CA GLY A 187 -30.67 -19.75 -55.33
C GLY A 187 -32.09 -20.30 -55.12
N ASN A 188 -33.04 -19.49 -54.74
CA ASN A 188 -34.33 -19.25 -55.33
C ASN A 188 -35.16 -18.39 -54.40
#